data_841e911d345019e82aeb2b7b8962ff59
#
_entry.id   841e911d345019e82aeb2b7b8962ff59
#
_cell.length_a   1.000
_cell.length_b   1.000
_cell.length_c   1.000
_cell.angle_alpha   90.00
_cell.angle_beta   90.00
_cell.angle_gamma   90.00
#
_symmetry.space_group_name_H-M   'P 1'
#
loop_
_entity.id
_entity.type
_entity.pdbx_description
1 polymer ?
#
loop_
_entity_poly.entity_id
_entity_poly.type
_entity_poly.pdbx_seq_one_letter_code
_entity_poly.pdbx_strand_id
1 'polypeptide(L)'
;MTITRINSNERLSGAVTFKELVFLSGQVPGDGLDVATQTREVLARIDTLLAEAGSDKDHLLNATIYLKDIAAGFTPMNEVWSAWLSPGMAPTR
;
A
#
# COMPACT_ATOMS: atom_id res chain seq x y z
N MET A 1 -21.78 -8.70 13.77
CA MET A 1 -20.91 -8.04 12.78
C MET A 1 -19.51 -7.98 13.36
N THR A 2 -18.53 -8.61 12.72
CA THR A 2 -17.17 -8.71 13.25
C THR A 2 -16.21 -7.85 12.45
N ILE A 3 -15.51 -6.98 13.14
CA ILE A 3 -14.44 -6.16 12.59
C ILE A 3 -13.14 -6.58 13.27
N THR A 4 -12.14 -6.97 12.49
CA THR A 4 -10.82 -7.30 13.01
C THR A 4 -9.86 -6.15 12.75
N ARG A 5 -9.12 -5.77 13.77
CA ARG A 5 -8.14 -4.67 13.70
C ARG A 5 -6.74 -5.22 13.89
N ILE A 6 -5.82 -4.77 13.05
CA ILE A 6 -4.44 -5.25 12.99
C ILE A 6 -3.51 -4.07 13.25
N ASN A 7 -2.52 -4.27 14.13
CA ASN A 7 -1.54 -3.24 14.49
C ASN A 7 -2.21 -1.94 14.94
N SER A 8 -3.12 -2.07 15.91
CA SER A 8 -3.87 -0.94 16.45
C SER A 8 -3.09 -0.18 17.52
N ASN A 9 -3.26 1.12 17.53
CA ASN A 9 -2.86 1.98 18.63
C ASN A 9 -4.05 2.84 19.05
N GLU A 10 -3.83 3.88 19.85
CA GLU A 10 -4.91 4.73 20.37
C GLU A 10 -5.59 5.58 19.28
N ARG A 11 -4.99 5.71 18.09
CA ARG A 11 -5.49 6.59 17.03
C ARG A 11 -5.91 5.85 15.78
N LEU A 12 -5.25 4.75 15.44
CA LEU A 12 -5.52 4.05 14.17
C LEU A 12 -5.14 2.57 14.24
N SER A 13 -5.58 1.85 13.25
CA SER A 13 -5.14 0.47 12.97
C SER A 13 -4.38 0.45 11.65
N GLY A 14 -3.34 -0.37 11.54
CA GLY A 14 -2.61 -0.55 10.28
C GLY A 14 -3.50 -1.17 9.21
N ALA A 15 -4.35 -2.11 9.60
CA ALA A 15 -5.34 -2.72 8.73
C ALA A 15 -6.62 -3.02 9.50
N VAL A 16 -7.75 -3.02 8.79
CA VAL A 16 -9.04 -3.43 9.31
C VAL A 16 -9.66 -4.39 8.32
N THR A 17 -10.19 -5.50 8.82
CA THR A 17 -10.94 -6.44 7.98
C THR A 17 -12.41 -6.45 8.39
N PHE A 18 -13.28 -6.49 7.39
CA PHE A 18 -14.71 -6.62 7.58
C PHE A 18 -15.26 -7.49 6.45
N LYS A 19 -15.82 -8.65 6.82
CA LYS A 19 -16.20 -9.67 5.84
C LYS A 19 -14.99 -10.05 4.99
N GLU A 20 -15.08 -9.94 3.66
CA GLU A 20 -14.00 -10.27 2.74
C GLU A 20 -13.17 -9.04 2.31
N LEU A 21 -13.42 -7.89 2.94
CA LEU A 21 -12.73 -6.64 2.62
C LEU A 21 -11.60 -6.36 3.59
N VAL A 22 -10.52 -5.82 3.07
CA VAL A 22 -9.37 -5.37 3.84
C VAL A 22 -9.12 -3.89 3.52
N PHE A 23 -8.99 -3.09 4.57
CA PHE A 23 -8.67 -1.67 4.47
C PHE A 23 -7.32 -1.43 5.13
N LEU A 24 -6.41 -0.80 4.43
CA LEU A 24 -5.10 -0.42 4.97
C LEU A 24 -5.05 1.07 5.25
N SER A 25 -4.41 1.44 6.33
CA SER A 25 -4.02 2.82 6.58
C SER A 25 -2.96 3.28 5.59
N GLY A 26 -2.89 4.58 5.35
CA GLY A 26 -1.86 5.16 4.51
C GLY A 26 -0.46 4.86 5.05
N GLN A 27 0.45 4.50 4.15
CA GLN A 27 1.83 4.22 4.49
C GLN A 27 2.73 5.35 4.02
N VAL A 28 3.65 5.77 4.89
CA VAL A 28 4.54 6.90 4.65
C VAL A 28 5.99 6.40 4.67
N PRO A 29 6.80 6.74 3.66
CA PRO A 29 8.20 6.32 3.63
C PRO A 29 9.07 7.16 4.57
N GLY A 30 10.31 6.72 4.79
CA GLY A 30 11.30 7.50 5.50
C GLY A 30 11.72 8.75 4.72
N ASP A 31 12.23 9.75 5.44
CA ASP A 31 12.70 11.01 4.87
C ASP A 31 14.06 10.85 4.16
N GLY A 32 14.33 11.74 3.21
CA GLY A 32 15.63 11.86 2.56
C GLY A 32 15.92 10.81 1.50
N LEU A 33 14.95 9.98 1.15
CA LEU A 33 15.06 8.94 0.12
C LEU A 33 14.57 9.48 -1.23
N ASP A 34 15.07 8.92 -2.34
CA ASP A 34 14.50 9.22 -3.65
C ASP A 34 13.12 8.54 -3.81
N VAL A 35 12.37 8.97 -4.82
CA VAL A 35 11.00 8.48 -5.03
C VAL A 35 10.95 6.98 -5.27
N ALA A 36 11.88 6.44 -6.05
CA ALA A 36 11.93 5.00 -6.32
C ALA A 36 12.12 4.19 -5.03
N THR A 37 13.07 4.60 -4.18
CA THR A 37 13.34 3.94 -2.90
C THR A 37 12.17 4.11 -1.94
N GLN A 38 11.56 5.29 -1.87
CA GLN A 38 10.38 5.53 -1.06
C GLN A 38 9.22 4.63 -1.49
N THR A 39 9.03 4.46 -2.78
CA THR A 39 7.97 3.61 -3.32
C THR A 39 8.21 2.15 -2.92
N ARG A 40 9.43 1.65 -3.08
CA ARG A 40 9.78 0.28 -2.66
C ARG A 40 9.52 0.05 -1.17
N GLU A 41 9.88 1.02 -0.35
CA GLU A 41 9.68 0.94 1.11
C GLU A 41 8.20 0.88 1.47
N VAL A 42 7.37 1.75 0.88
CA VAL A 42 5.93 1.77 1.10
C VAL A 42 5.28 0.46 0.64
N LEU A 43 5.64 -0.02 -0.55
CA LEU A 43 5.08 -1.26 -1.08
C LEU A 43 5.48 -2.49 -0.25
N ALA A 44 6.69 -2.51 0.31
CA ALA A 44 7.11 -3.59 1.22
C ALA A 44 6.27 -3.60 2.51
N ARG A 45 5.94 -2.44 3.05
CA ARG A 45 5.04 -2.33 4.21
C ARG A 45 3.63 -2.78 3.88
N ILE A 46 3.14 -2.44 2.70
CA ILE A 46 1.82 -2.88 2.22
C ILE A 46 1.79 -4.40 2.08
N ASP A 47 2.82 -5.01 1.50
CA ASP A 47 2.93 -6.47 1.42
C ASP A 47 2.80 -7.12 2.81
N THR A 48 3.50 -6.58 3.81
CA THR A 48 3.47 -7.11 5.17
C THR A 48 2.06 -7.00 5.77
N LEU A 49 1.42 -5.84 5.65
CA LEU A 49 0.07 -5.62 6.19
C LEU A 49 -0.97 -6.50 5.50
N LEU A 50 -0.87 -6.66 4.17
CA LEU A 50 -1.76 -7.54 3.42
C LEU A 50 -1.62 -8.99 3.89
N ALA A 51 -0.39 -9.47 4.07
CA ALA A 51 -0.13 -10.82 4.56
C ALA A 51 -0.71 -11.04 5.96
N GLU A 52 -0.54 -10.07 6.86
CA GLU A 52 -1.12 -10.13 8.20
C GLU A 52 -2.65 -10.15 8.18
N ALA A 53 -3.26 -9.52 7.18
CA ALA A 53 -4.71 -9.52 6.99
C ALA A 53 -5.22 -10.75 6.21
N GLY A 54 -4.35 -11.65 5.79
CA GLY A 54 -4.72 -12.86 5.04
C GLY A 54 -4.92 -12.62 3.55
N SER A 55 -4.34 -11.57 3.00
CA SER A 55 -4.45 -11.22 1.58
C SER A 55 -3.07 -11.04 0.94
N ASP A 56 -3.04 -10.56 -0.27
CA ASP A 56 -1.82 -10.24 -1.00
C ASP A 56 -2.08 -9.18 -2.08
N LYS A 57 -1.04 -8.73 -2.75
CA LYS A 57 -1.12 -7.66 -3.76
C LYS A 57 -1.93 -8.03 -5.00
N ASP A 58 -2.14 -9.30 -5.27
CA ASP A 58 -2.93 -9.75 -6.41
C ASP A 58 -4.44 -9.58 -6.19
N HIS A 59 -4.85 -9.25 -4.97
CA HIS A 59 -6.24 -9.03 -4.59
C HIS A 59 -6.55 -7.55 -4.30
N LEU A 60 -5.69 -6.64 -4.71
CA LEU A 60 -5.94 -5.21 -4.54
C LEU A 60 -7.11 -4.75 -5.40
N LEU A 61 -8.01 -3.99 -4.81
CA LEU A 61 -9.15 -3.40 -5.51
C LEU A 61 -8.85 -1.97 -5.98
N ASN A 62 -8.28 -1.17 -5.09
CA ASN A 62 -8.01 0.24 -5.35
C ASN A 62 -6.77 0.69 -4.58
N ALA A 63 -6.02 1.60 -5.17
CA ALA A 63 -4.91 2.27 -4.52
C ALA A 63 -4.91 3.75 -4.86
N THR A 64 -4.55 4.59 -3.91
CA THR A 64 -4.32 6.01 -4.12
C THR A 64 -2.89 6.33 -3.73
N ILE A 65 -2.18 7.04 -4.59
CA ILE A 65 -0.78 7.38 -4.40
C ILE A 65 -0.64 8.90 -4.41
N TYR A 66 -0.12 9.44 -3.31
CA TYR A 66 0.14 10.87 -3.19
C TYR A 66 1.64 11.13 -3.37
N LEU A 67 1.98 12.04 -4.26
CA LEU A 67 3.35 12.45 -4.53
C LEU A 67 3.50 13.93 -4.17
N LYS A 68 4.60 14.28 -3.51
CA LYS A 68 4.91 15.67 -3.18
C LYS A 68 5.07 16.52 -4.43
N ASP A 69 5.75 15.97 -5.44
CA ASP A 69 5.95 16.58 -6.75
C ASP A 69 5.64 15.54 -7.82
N ILE A 70 4.42 15.59 -8.35
CA ILE A 70 3.97 14.60 -9.33
C ILE A 70 4.74 14.70 -10.65
N ALA A 71 5.17 15.89 -11.03
CA ALA A 71 5.91 16.07 -12.29
C ALA A 71 7.26 15.34 -12.25
N ALA A 72 7.96 15.40 -11.11
CA ALA A 72 9.25 14.72 -10.96
C ALA A 72 9.11 13.26 -10.52
N GLY A 73 8.07 12.95 -9.75
CA GLY A 73 7.94 11.64 -9.09
C GLY A 73 7.14 10.60 -9.85
N PHE A 74 6.32 11.01 -10.82
CA PHE A 74 5.38 10.10 -11.48
C PHE A 74 6.07 8.91 -12.17
N THR A 75 7.08 9.17 -12.99
CA THR A 75 7.78 8.13 -13.73
C THR A 75 8.55 7.17 -12.82
N PRO A 76 9.42 7.63 -11.90
CA PRO A 76 10.13 6.70 -11.03
C PRO A 76 9.20 5.91 -10.11
N MET A 77 8.12 6.52 -9.62
CA MET A 77 7.12 5.79 -8.84
C MET A 77 6.46 4.69 -9.67
N ASN A 78 6.04 5.00 -10.89
CA ASN A 78 5.37 4.04 -11.75
C ASN A 78 6.27 2.88 -12.19
N GLU A 79 7.56 3.11 -12.36
CA GLU A 79 8.50 2.04 -12.68
C GLU A 79 8.55 0.99 -11.55
N VAL A 80 8.60 1.44 -10.31
CA VAL A 80 8.59 0.55 -9.14
C VAL A 80 7.21 -0.11 -8.98
N TRP A 81 6.15 0.65 -9.10
CA TRP A 81 4.78 0.16 -9.02
C TRP A 81 4.52 -0.96 -10.03
N SER A 82 4.85 -0.73 -11.29
CA SER A 82 4.63 -1.71 -12.35
C SER A 82 5.46 -2.99 -12.17
N ALA A 83 6.69 -2.86 -11.67
CA ALA A 83 7.54 -4.01 -11.37
C ALA A 83 7.06 -4.81 -10.17
N TRP A 84 6.39 -4.15 -9.21
CA TRP A 84 5.85 -4.81 -8.02
C TRP A 84 4.58 -5.62 -8.31
N LEU A 85 3.73 -5.13 -9.21
CA LEU A 85 2.48 -5.81 -9.55
C LEU A 85 2.71 -7.07 -10.37
N SER A 86 1.89 -8.09 -10.14
CA SER A 86 1.82 -9.25 -11.02
C SER A 86 1.08 -8.88 -12.31
N PRO A 87 1.45 -9.46 -13.46
CA PRO A 87 0.79 -9.15 -14.73
C PRO A 87 -0.73 -9.37 -14.66
N GLY A 88 -1.50 -8.39 -15.11
CA GLY A 88 -2.96 -8.46 -15.14
C GLY A 88 -3.65 -8.24 -13.80
N MET A 89 -2.92 -7.93 -12.75
CA MET A 89 -3.47 -7.81 -11.38
C MET A 89 -3.47 -6.37 -10.86
N ALA A 90 -3.34 -5.38 -11.73
CA ALA A 90 -3.34 -3.99 -11.28
C ALA A 90 -4.70 -3.56 -10.74
N PRO A 91 -4.73 -2.87 -9.58
CA PRO A 91 -5.95 -2.30 -9.06
C PRO A 91 -6.37 -1.06 -9.83
N THR A 92 -7.59 -0.57 -9.55
CA THR A 92 -7.92 0.81 -9.94
C THR A 92 -7.06 1.78 -9.13
N ARG A 93 -6.81 2.94 -9.75
CA ARG A 93 -5.90 3.89 -9.12
C ARG A 93 -6.37 5.33 -9.24
#